data_8c3829a039ca2812370ef8b3e01dff62
#
_entry.id   8c3829a039ca2812370ef8b3e01dff62
#
_cell.length_a   1.000
_cell.length_b   1.000
_cell.length_c   1.000
_cell.angle_alpha   90.00
_cell.angle_beta   90.00
_cell.angle_gamma   90.00
#
_symmetry.space_group_name_H-M   'P 1'
#
loop_
_entity.id
_entity.type
_entity.pdbx_description
1 polymer ?
#
loop_
_entity_poly.entity_id
_entity_poly.type
_entity_poly.pdbx_seq_one_letter_code
_entity_poly.pdbx_strand_id
1 'polypeptide(L)'
;APVLGFTKIGSSRISDRSEIDVADFRIYLDNTLLDNNSEHKLKANGTILVNSPTFFSRTENDVKVVSIDASGLACDILGVPIVNTAMLGALAAIWRGISIDSLSKAIRHDMKPSVTQKNIRLLNEAFQRTTENLS
;
A
#
# COMPACT_ATOMS: atom_id res chain seq x y z
N ALA A 1 11.26 10.84 13.68
CA ALA A 1 11.24 9.39 13.94
C ALA A 1 10.16 8.72 13.10
N PRO A 2 10.40 7.51 12.57
CA PRO A 2 9.39 6.79 11.81
C PRO A 2 8.16 6.47 12.66
N VAL A 3 6.98 6.54 12.05
CA VAL A 3 5.72 6.19 12.69
C VAL A 3 5.26 4.85 12.13
N LEU A 4 4.87 3.93 13.02
CA LEU A 4 4.34 2.62 12.66
C LEU A 4 2.84 2.58 12.91
N GLY A 5 2.11 2.03 11.93
CA GLY A 5 0.70 1.75 12.06
C GLY A 5 0.45 0.26 11.84
N PHE A 6 -0.52 -0.30 12.55
CA PHE A 6 -0.85 -1.71 12.47
C PHE A 6 -2.33 -1.88 12.16
N THR A 7 -2.65 -2.71 11.16
CA THR A 7 -4.03 -2.98 10.75
C THR A 7 -4.23 -4.49 10.65
N LYS A 8 -5.28 -4.98 11.28
CA LYS A 8 -5.69 -6.39 11.21
C LYS A 8 -7.01 -6.48 10.49
N ILE A 9 -7.09 -7.35 9.49
CA ILE A 9 -8.30 -7.58 8.71
C ILE A 9 -8.66 -9.06 8.79
N GLY A 10 -9.90 -9.35 9.11
CA GLY A 10 -10.37 -10.73 9.24
C GLY A 10 -11.83 -10.88 8.88
N SER A 11 -12.28 -12.12 8.72
CA SER A 11 -13.68 -12.46 8.39
C SER A 11 -14.61 -12.43 9.61
N SER A 12 -14.06 -12.29 10.82
CA SER A 12 -14.82 -12.20 12.05
C SER A 12 -14.32 -11.04 12.89
N ARG A 13 -15.05 -10.70 13.97
CA ARG A 13 -14.67 -9.59 14.85
C ARG A 13 -13.28 -9.82 15.44
N ILE A 14 -12.43 -8.80 15.37
CA ILE A 14 -11.09 -8.81 15.93
C ILE A 14 -11.10 -7.97 17.21
N SER A 15 -10.81 -8.61 18.34
CA SER A 15 -10.74 -7.91 19.64
C SER A 15 -9.28 -7.65 20.08
N ASP A 16 -8.31 -8.38 19.53
CA ASP A 16 -6.89 -8.16 19.82
C ASP A 16 -6.40 -6.91 19.08
N ARG A 17 -5.99 -5.89 19.85
CA ARG A 17 -5.48 -4.62 19.33
C ARG A 17 -4.00 -4.43 19.61
N SER A 18 -3.28 -5.51 19.93
CA SER A 18 -1.83 -5.47 20.14
C SER A 18 -1.10 -5.16 18.84
N GLU A 19 0.16 -4.76 18.97
CA GLU A 19 1.05 -4.59 17.83
C GLU A 19 1.24 -5.91 17.07
N ILE A 20 1.52 -5.80 15.79
CA ILE A 20 1.78 -6.95 14.94
C ILE A 20 3.29 -7.21 14.91
N ASP A 21 3.72 -8.35 15.45
CA ASP A 21 5.14 -8.74 15.42
C ASP A 21 5.53 -9.29 14.04
N VAL A 22 4.67 -10.14 13.46
CA VAL A 22 4.90 -10.76 12.17
C VAL A 22 3.67 -10.52 11.28
N ALA A 23 3.87 -9.86 10.16
CA ALA A 23 2.79 -9.43 9.29
C ALA A 23 2.72 -10.22 7.98
N ASP A 24 1.56 -10.21 7.33
CA ASP A 24 1.40 -10.69 5.96
C ASP A 24 1.91 -9.67 4.95
N PHE A 25 1.72 -8.38 5.25
CA PHE A 25 2.17 -7.26 4.42
C PHE A 25 2.89 -6.22 5.27
N ARG A 26 3.97 -5.68 4.73
CA ARG A 26 4.60 -4.47 5.25
C ARG A 26 4.61 -3.42 4.16
N ILE A 27 4.12 -2.24 4.49
CA ILE A 27 4.00 -1.14 3.55
C ILE A 27 4.92 -0.01 3.99
N TYR A 28 5.85 0.37 3.12
CA TYR A 28 6.80 1.45 3.36
C TYR A 28 6.41 2.65 2.53
N LEU A 29 6.02 3.74 3.19
CA LEU A 29 5.67 4.99 2.52
C LEU A 29 6.90 5.74 2.01
N ASP A 30 8.07 5.34 2.47
CA ASP A 30 9.36 5.91 2.08
C ASP A 30 10.37 4.77 1.94
N ASN A 31 11.05 4.71 0.79
CA ASN A 31 12.01 3.63 0.51
C ASN A 31 13.27 3.69 1.39
N THR A 32 13.55 4.84 2.01
CA THR A 32 14.69 4.97 2.92
C THR A 32 14.50 4.17 4.21
N LEU A 33 13.25 3.77 4.53
CA LEU A 33 12.92 2.96 5.70
C LEU A 33 13.12 1.46 5.46
N LEU A 34 13.32 1.06 4.20
CA LEU A 34 13.54 -0.34 3.83
C LEU A 34 14.99 -0.72 4.16
N ASP A 35 15.19 -1.76 4.94
CA ASP A 35 16.51 -2.23 5.35
C ASP A 35 16.64 -3.75 5.21
N ASN A 36 17.82 -4.29 5.53
CA ASN A 36 18.14 -5.72 5.39
C ASN A 36 17.33 -6.61 6.36
N ASN A 37 16.70 -6.02 7.38
CA ASN A 37 15.92 -6.76 8.37
C ASN A 37 14.41 -6.69 8.11
N SER A 38 13.99 -6.00 7.05
CA SER A 38 12.55 -5.80 6.76
C SER A 38 11.81 -7.11 6.57
N GLU A 39 12.39 -8.10 5.91
CA GLU A 39 11.77 -9.41 5.67
C GLU A 39 11.64 -10.26 6.91
N HIS A 40 12.43 -10.03 7.96
CA HIS A 40 12.37 -10.83 9.20
C HIS A 40 11.08 -10.62 10.00
N LYS A 41 10.32 -9.58 9.69
CA LYS A 41 9.06 -9.28 10.36
C LYS A 41 7.85 -9.67 9.52
N LEU A 42 8.07 -10.49 8.49
CA LEU A 42 7.02 -11.01 7.63
C LEU A 42 6.85 -12.51 7.81
N LYS A 43 5.63 -12.97 7.61
CA LYS A 43 5.34 -14.40 7.51
C LYS A 43 5.97 -14.94 6.23
N ALA A 44 6.20 -16.25 6.18
CA ALA A 44 6.59 -16.93 4.95
C ALA A 44 5.58 -16.58 3.83
N ASN A 45 6.08 -16.28 2.63
CA ASN A 45 5.29 -15.80 1.50
C ASN A 45 4.62 -14.42 1.73
N GLY A 46 5.11 -13.68 2.71
CA GLY A 46 4.66 -12.30 2.93
C GLY A 46 5.14 -11.36 1.84
N THR A 47 4.57 -10.16 1.80
CA THR A 47 4.87 -9.17 0.78
C THR A 47 5.26 -7.83 1.40
N ILE A 48 6.29 -7.22 0.84
CA ILE A 48 6.67 -5.83 1.11
C ILE A 48 6.23 -4.99 -0.08
N LEU A 49 5.47 -3.94 0.18
CA LEU A 49 5.10 -2.92 -0.79
C LEU A 49 5.80 -1.63 -0.40
N VAL A 50 6.56 -1.04 -1.33
CA VAL A 50 7.38 0.13 -1.03
C VAL A 50 7.17 1.24 -2.04
N ASN A 51 7.08 2.47 -1.55
CA ASN A 51 7.07 3.67 -2.39
C ASN A 51 8.51 3.96 -2.83
N SER A 52 8.77 3.85 -4.12
CA SER A 52 10.09 4.10 -4.70
C SER A 52 9.95 4.68 -6.10
N PRO A 53 10.80 5.66 -6.47
CA PRO A 53 10.74 6.25 -7.80
C PRO A 53 11.09 5.26 -8.92
N THR A 54 11.79 4.17 -8.59
CA THR A 54 12.15 3.15 -9.57
C THR A 54 11.32 1.89 -9.32
N PHE A 55 10.64 1.40 -10.37
CA PHE A 55 9.91 0.16 -10.27
C PHE A 55 10.86 -1.04 -10.12
N PHE A 56 10.55 -1.91 -9.18
CA PHE A 56 11.15 -3.22 -9.08
C PHE A 56 10.15 -4.23 -8.49
N SER A 57 10.34 -5.49 -8.85
CA SER A 57 9.61 -6.61 -8.26
C SER A 57 10.60 -7.77 -8.15
N ARG A 58 10.78 -8.30 -6.96
CA ARG A 58 11.70 -9.39 -6.69
C ARG A 58 11.17 -10.30 -5.60
N THR A 59 11.68 -11.53 -5.57
CA THR A 59 11.40 -12.49 -4.49
C THR A 59 12.73 -12.89 -3.87
N GLU A 60 12.84 -12.73 -2.57
CA GLU A 60 14.02 -13.07 -1.78
C GLU A 60 13.57 -13.75 -0.48
N ASN A 61 14.15 -14.92 -0.16
CA ASN A 61 13.85 -15.64 1.10
C ASN A 61 12.34 -15.83 1.33
N ASP A 62 11.62 -16.23 0.28
CA ASP A 62 10.16 -16.43 0.28
C ASP A 62 9.35 -15.15 0.57
N VAL A 63 9.98 -13.98 0.46
CA VAL A 63 9.32 -12.68 0.60
C VAL A 63 9.30 -11.99 -0.76
N LYS A 64 8.12 -11.52 -1.16
CA LYS A 64 7.96 -10.73 -2.37
C LYS A 64 8.11 -9.25 -2.04
N VAL A 65 8.90 -8.54 -2.82
CA VAL A 65 9.08 -7.09 -2.67
C VAL A 65 8.64 -6.41 -3.97
N VAL A 66 7.68 -5.50 -3.86
CA VAL A 66 7.11 -4.78 -4.99
C VAL A 66 7.17 -3.29 -4.72
N SER A 67 7.60 -2.51 -5.69
CA SER A 67 7.60 -1.04 -5.57
C SER A 67 6.56 -0.40 -6.49
N ILE A 68 6.20 0.83 -6.13
CA ILE A 68 5.39 1.73 -6.95
C ILE A 68 5.88 3.15 -6.71
N ASP A 69 5.92 3.97 -7.76
CA ASP A 69 6.21 5.40 -7.62
C ASP A 69 4.95 6.16 -7.19
N ALA A 70 4.56 5.98 -5.94
CA ALA A 70 3.39 6.62 -5.36
C ALA A 70 3.57 8.14 -5.26
N SER A 71 4.78 8.60 -4.94
CA SER A 71 5.08 10.03 -4.86
C SER A 71 4.90 10.73 -6.20
N GLY A 72 5.41 10.14 -7.29
CA GLY A 72 5.25 10.68 -8.64
C GLY A 72 3.79 10.75 -9.05
N LEU A 73 3.03 9.69 -8.84
CA LEU A 73 1.59 9.67 -9.13
C LEU A 73 0.81 10.71 -8.32
N ALA A 74 1.11 10.81 -7.02
CA ALA A 74 0.45 11.79 -6.15
C ALA A 74 0.75 13.22 -6.57
N CYS A 75 1.99 13.53 -6.91
CA CYS A 75 2.36 14.85 -7.42
C CYS A 75 1.63 15.19 -8.73
N ASP A 76 1.51 14.23 -9.63
CA ASP A 76 0.84 14.43 -10.92
C ASP A 76 -0.68 14.67 -10.77
N ILE A 77 -1.32 13.94 -9.87
CA ILE A 77 -2.78 13.96 -9.72
C ILE A 77 -3.23 14.94 -8.65
N LEU A 78 -2.58 14.94 -7.49
CA LEU A 78 -2.94 15.79 -6.35
C LEU A 78 -2.17 17.10 -6.31
N GLY A 79 -1.04 17.19 -6.98
CA GLY A 79 -0.12 18.33 -6.88
C GLY A 79 0.78 18.31 -5.67
N VAL A 80 0.67 17.31 -4.79
CA VAL A 80 1.46 17.16 -3.57
C VAL A 80 1.78 15.67 -3.35
N PRO A 81 2.93 15.35 -2.72
CA PRO A 81 3.37 13.96 -2.56
C PRO A 81 2.72 13.25 -1.36
N ILE A 82 1.39 13.33 -1.25
CA ILE A 82 0.63 12.59 -0.24
C ILE A 82 0.31 11.21 -0.81
N VAL A 83 0.97 10.18 -0.29
CA VAL A 83 1.05 8.87 -0.96
C VAL A 83 0.06 7.82 -0.43
N ASN A 84 -0.67 8.09 0.64
CA ASN A 84 -1.51 7.10 1.32
C ASN A 84 -2.49 6.40 0.36
N THR A 85 -3.21 7.18 -0.43
CA THR A 85 -4.22 6.65 -1.36
C THR A 85 -3.58 5.82 -2.47
N ALA A 86 -2.44 6.27 -3.01
CA ALA A 86 -1.72 5.52 -4.02
C ALA A 86 -1.23 4.16 -3.50
N MET A 87 -0.73 4.13 -2.27
CA MET A 87 -0.28 2.87 -1.66
C MET A 87 -1.44 1.90 -1.45
N LEU A 88 -2.63 2.39 -1.09
CA LEU A 88 -3.83 1.55 -1.00
C LEU A 88 -4.25 0.99 -2.36
N GLY A 89 -4.17 1.77 -3.41
CA GLY A 89 -4.45 1.30 -4.76
C GLY A 89 -3.48 0.20 -5.19
N ALA A 90 -2.19 0.36 -4.90
CA ALA A 90 -1.18 -0.64 -5.17
C ALA A 90 -1.42 -1.91 -4.34
N LEU A 91 -1.78 -1.78 -3.08
CA LEU A 91 -2.11 -2.92 -2.22
C LEU A 91 -3.28 -3.73 -2.79
N ALA A 92 -4.33 -3.07 -3.25
CA ALA A 92 -5.48 -3.73 -3.86
C ALA A 92 -5.10 -4.52 -5.12
N ALA A 93 -4.06 -4.09 -5.84
CA ALA A 93 -3.57 -4.79 -7.02
C ALA A 93 -2.83 -6.09 -6.68
N ILE A 94 -2.21 -6.17 -5.52
CA ILE A 94 -1.41 -7.34 -5.11
C ILE A 94 -2.12 -8.24 -4.11
N TRP A 95 -3.24 -7.81 -3.55
CA TRP A 95 -3.99 -8.58 -2.57
C TRP A 95 -5.49 -8.49 -2.81
N ARG A 96 -6.14 -9.63 -2.95
CA ARG A 96 -7.58 -9.71 -3.22
C ARG A 96 -8.45 -9.49 -1.97
N GLY A 97 -7.85 -9.43 -0.79
CA GLY A 97 -8.58 -9.19 0.46
C GLY A 97 -9.16 -7.79 0.59
N ILE A 98 -8.79 -6.88 -0.31
CA ILE A 98 -9.31 -5.52 -0.36
C ILE A 98 -9.64 -5.17 -1.81
N SER A 99 -10.79 -4.52 -2.05
CA SER A 99 -11.22 -4.19 -3.40
C SER A 99 -11.14 -2.69 -3.67
N ILE A 100 -10.88 -2.34 -4.92
CA ILE A 100 -10.90 -0.95 -5.38
C ILE A 100 -12.28 -0.32 -5.14
N ASP A 101 -13.36 -1.08 -5.32
CA ASP A 101 -14.70 -0.59 -5.12
C ASP A 101 -14.94 -0.19 -3.65
N SER A 102 -14.53 -1.04 -2.71
CA SER A 102 -14.63 -0.73 -1.28
C SER A 102 -13.79 0.48 -0.88
N LEU A 103 -12.58 0.58 -1.42
CA LEU A 103 -11.70 1.72 -1.16
C LEU A 103 -12.28 3.02 -1.74
N SER A 104 -12.86 2.97 -2.94
CA SER A 104 -13.51 4.13 -3.55
C SER A 104 -14.70 4.60 -2.71
N LYS A 105 -15.50 3.68 -2.19
CA LYS A 105 -16.61 4.01 -1.28
C LYS A 105 -16.12 4.66 0.01
N ALA A 106 -15.04 4.16 0.59
CA ALA A 106 -14.45 4.76 1.79
C ALA A 106 -13.96 6.18 1.53
N ILE A 107 -13.32 6.42 0.38
CA ILE A 107 -12.86 7.75 -0.01
C ILE A 107 -14.05 8.71 -0.13
N ARG A 108 -15.13 8.29 -0.78
CA ARG A 108 -16.34 9.11 -0.92
C ARG A 108 -16.98 9.43 0.42
N HIS A 109 -16.92 8.50 1.36
CA HIS A 109 -17.50 8.68 2.69
C HIS A 109 -16.65 9.57 3.59
N ASP A 110 -15.32 9.37 3.58
CA ASP A 110 -14.42 9.96 4.58
C ASP A 110 -13.73 11.24 4.13
N MET A 111 -13.58 11.47 2.83
CA MET A 111 -12.88 12.63 2.31
C MET A 111 -13.83 13.75 1.94
N LYS A 112 -13.32 14.99 2.02
CA LYS A 112 -14.07 16.18 1.59
C LYS A 112 -14.36 16.10 0.09
N PRO A 113 -15.54 16.59 -0.38
CA PRO A 113 -15.87 16.57 -1.81
C PRO A 113 -14.82 17.20 -2.70
N SER A 114 -14.13 18.24 -2.23
CA SER A 114 -13.13 18.96 -3.02
C SER A 114 -11.92 18.12 -3.41
N VAL A 115 -11.63 17.03 -2.68
CA VAL A 115 -10.47 16.17 -2.93
C VAL A 115 -10.86 14.74 -3.31
N THR A 116 -12.13 14.39 -3.22
CA THR A 116 -12.62 13.01 -3.43
C THR A 116 -12.31 12.52 -4.83
N GLN A 117 -12.63 13.29 -5.88
CA GLN A 117 -12.44 12.83 -7.26
C GLN A 117 -10.97 12.61 -7.59
N LYS A 118 -10.10 13.51 -7.16
CA LYS A 118 -8.66 13.35 -7.38
C LYS A 118 -8.09 12.12 -6.66
N ASN A 119 -8.55 11.87 -5.45
CA ASN A 119 -8.10 10.70 -4.69
C ASN A 119 -8.63 9.39 -5.29
N ILE A 120 -9.85 9.37 -5.80
CA ILE A 120 -10.38 8.19 -6.52
C ILE A 120 -9.56 7.94 -7.78
N ARG A 121 -9.23 9.01 -8.53
CA ARG A 121 -8.37 8.89 -9.69
C ARG A 121 -6.99 8.35 -9.31
N LEU A 122 -6.39 8.87 -8.25
CA LEU A 122 -5.09 8.40 -7.77
C LEU A 122 -5.13 6.92 -7.37
N LEU A 123 -6.17 6.51 -6.65
CA LEU A 123 -6.39 5.12 -6.26
C LEU A 123 -6.41 4.20 -7.48
N ASN A 124 -7.21 4.53 -8.49
CA ASN A 124 -7.36 3.72 -9.70
C ASN A 124 -6.10 3.70 -10.55
N GLU A 125 -5.40 4.83 -10.69
CA GLU A 125 -4.15 4.90 -11.43
C GLU A 125 -3.07 4.04 -10.77
N ALA A 126 -2.95 4.08 -9.45
CA ALA A 126 -1.99 3.27 -8.72
C ALA A 126 -2.31 1.77 -8.86
N PHE A 127 -3.58 1.41 -8.76
CA PHE A 127 -4.03 0.03 -8.97
C PHE A 127 -3.68 -0.45 -10.38
N GLN A 128 -4.03 0.32 -11.38
CA GLN A 128 -3.81 -0.05 -12.77
C GLN A 128 -2.32 -0.14 -13.09
N ARG A 129 -1.53 0.82 -12.64
CA ARG A 129 -0.08 0.85 -12.86
C ARG A 129 0.60 -0.36 -12.22
N THR A 130 0.22 -0.69 -10.99
CA THR A 130 0.78 -1.85 -10.29
C THR A 130 0.39 -3.15 -10.99
N THR A 131 -0.86 -3.29 -11.41
CA THR A 131 -1.34 -4.45 -12.15
C THR A 131 -0.56 -4.63 -13.45
N GLU A 132 -0.38 -3.57 -14.23
CA GLU A 132 0.34 -3.60 -15.51
C GLU A 132 1.81 -3.95 -15.30
N ASN A 133 2.46 -3.38 -14.30
CA ASN A 133 3.87 -3.63 -14.02
C ASN A 133 4.15 -5.07 -13.57
N LEU A 134 3.16 -5.74 -12.99
CA LEU A 134 3.30 -7.12 -12.50
C LEU A 134 2.86 -8.18 -13.53
N SER A 135 2.27 -7.77 -14.63
CA SER A 135 1.81 -8.69 -15.68
C SER A 135 2.91 -9.09 -16.67
#